data_cd32a8f105b8b297109f1ab16b54c4b9
#
_entry.id   cd32a8f105b8b297109f1ab16b54c4b9
#
_cell.length_a   1.000
_cell.length_b   1.000
_cell.length_c   1.000
_cell.angle_alpha   90.00
_cell.angle_beta   90.00
_cell.angle_gamma   90.00
#
_symmetry.space_group_name_H-M   'P 1'
#
loop_
_entity.id
_entity.type
_entity.pdbx_description
1 polymer ?
#
loop_
_entity_poly.entity_id
_entity_poly.type
_entity_poly.pdbx_seq_one_letter_code
_entity_poly.pdbx_strand_id
1 'polypeptide(L)'
;MAYTHSRLRKTLALVRIGVGLLFLHSGFYKVSSITFARADFPSFLSDSTSSTAVDFYAKFLTAWVLPYSTKIAVGLGFFELFLGISLVLGLLIRPVCVLAMLYQVNFILATWWQPGPGEPLWHYPDEQLRYVFPFFIFLILGIGHAGENWGLGSLYHGRRHERWEKRWEVKVVPGLPTPESSATGKKEPASTPPAPPAVEPKKPN
;
A
#
# COMPACT_ATOMS: atom_id res chain seq x y z
N MET A 1 22.81 1.72 -8.67
CA MET A 1 21.64 1.34 -7.84
C MET A 1 20.55 2.42 -7.75
N ALA A 2 20.84 3.73 -7.69
CA ALA A 2 19.83 4.81 -7.59
C ALA A 2 18.81 4.87 -8.77
N TYR A 3 19.23 4.53 -9.98
CA TYR A 3 18.38 4.58 -11.19
C TYR A 3 17.24 3.55 -11.18
N THR A 4 17.48 2.36 -10.62
CA THR A 4 16.48 1.28 -10.53
C THR A 4 15.36 1.64 -9.54
N HIS A 5 15.70 2.28 -8.43
CA HIS A 5 14.72 2.75 -7.43
C HIS A 5 13.75 3.80 -7.99
N SER A 6 14.23 4.72 -8.84
CA SER A 6 13.40 5.75 -9.45
C SER A 6 12.34 5.15 -10.41
N ARG A 7 12.74 4.17 -11.22
CA ARG A 7 11.80 3.49 -12.14
C ARG A 7 10.72 2.70 -11.41
N LEU A 8 11.12 1.92 -10.41
CA LEU A 8 10.18 1.13 -9.61
C LEU A 8 9.09 2.00 -8.96
N ARG A 9 9.47 3.12 -8.38
CA ARG A 9 8.52 4.06 -7.75
C ARG A 9 7.54 4.67 -8.76
N LYS A 10 7.99 4.99 -9.98
CA LYS A 10 7.11 5.48 -11.06
C LYS A 10 6.12 4.41 -11.51
N THR A 11 6.57 3.16 -11.66
CA THR A 11 5.70 2.03 -12.00
C THR A 11 4.64 1.79 -10.94
N LEU A 12 5.00 1.82 -9.65
CA LEU A 12 4.04 1.69 -8.56
C LEU A 12 3.03 2.83 -8.54
N ALA A 13 3.44 4.06 -8.86
CA ALA A 13 2.52 5.19 -8.98
C ALA A 13 1.53 5.01 -10.13
N LEU A 14 1.97 4.49 -11.29
CA LEU A 14 1.08 4.17 -12.42
C LEU A 14 0.09 3.06 -12.07
N VAL A 15 0.54 1.97 -11.45
CA VAL A 15 -0.34 0.88 -10.99
C VAL A 15 -1.38 1.42 -10.02
N ARG A 16 -0.98 2.25 -9.06
CA ARG A 16 -1.87 2.90 -8.10
C ARG A 16 -2.97 3.71 -8.79
N ILE A 17 -2.59 4.57 -9.75
CA ILE A 17 -3.55 5.40 -10.50
C ILE A 17 -4.49 4.51 -11.30
N GLY A 18 -3.98 3.49 -12.00
CA GLY A 18 -4.79 2.55 -12.76
C GLY A 18 -5.82 1.83 -11.89
N VAL A 19 -5.39 1.29 -10.75
CA VAL A 19 -6.30 0.65 -9.78
C VAL A 19 -7.30 1.66 -9.22
N GLY A 20 -6.86 2.88 -8.92
CA GLY A 20 -7.75 3.95 -8.46
C GLY A 20 -8.84 4.29 -9.47
N LEU A 21 -8.52 4.37 -10.76
CA LEU A 21 -9.50 4.60 -11.83
C LEU A 21 -10.50 3.45 -11.96
N LEU A 22 -10.07 2.19 -11.80
CA LEU A 22 -10.97 1.03 -11.79
C LEU A 22 -11.96 1.10 -10.62
N PHE A 23 -11.49 1.49 -9.42
CA PHE A 23 -12.36 1.69 -8.26
C PHE A 23 -13.32 2.85 -8.44
N LEU A 24 -12.89 3.95 -9.05
CA LEU A 24 -13.78 5.07 -9.40
C LEU A 24 -14.88 4.63 -10.36
N HIS A 25 -14.52 3.89 -11.41
CA HIS A 25 -15.48 3.38 -12.39
C HIS A 25 -16.50 2.43 -11.73
N SER A 26 -16.01 1.47 -10.94
CA SER A 26 -16.85 0.51 -10.22
C SER A 26 -17.77 1.19 -9.21
N GLY A 27 -17.22 2.09 -8.39
CA GLY A 27 -18.00 2.82 -7.39
C GLY A 27 -19.06 3.73 -8.02
N PHE A 28 -18.72 4.42 -9.11
CA PHE A 28 -19.66 5.24 -9.85
C PHE A 28 -20.82 4.41 -10.42
N TYR A 29 -20.52 3.27 -11.04
CA TYR A 29 -21.55 2.34 -11.51
C TYR A 29 -22.48 1.90 -10.38
N LYS A 30 -21.94 1.50 -9.23
CA LYS A 30 -22.73 1.02 -8.09
C LYS A 30 -23.62 2.11 -7.46
N VAL A 31 -23.15 3.35 -7.43
CA VAL A 31 -23.93 4.47 -6.90
C VAL A 31 -25.01 4.92 -7.88
N SER A 32 -24.72 4.92 -9.18
CA SER A 32 -25.67 5.37 -10.22
C SER A 32 -26.69 4.32 -10.62
N SER A 33 -26.43 3.02 -10.39
CA SER A 33 -27.32 1.92 -10.79
C SER A 33 -28.26 1.53 -9.68
N ILE A 34 -29.56 1.86 -9.83
CA ILE A 34 -30.63 1.40 -8.94
C ILE A 34 -30.75 -0.14 -9.02
N THR A 35 -30.54 -0.73 -10.19
CA THR A 35 -30.59 -2.18 -10.41
C THR A 35 -29.54 -2.88 -9.57
N PHE A 36 -28.31 -2.35 -9.54
CA PHE A 36 -27.27 -2.90 -8.68
C PHE A 36 -27.69 -2.95 -7.22
N ALA A 37 -28.23 -1.85 -6.69
CA ALA A 37 -28.57 -1.77 -5.28
C ALA A 37 -29.77 -2.63 -4.88
N ARG A 38 -30.77 -2.81 -5.77
CA ARG A 38 -32.04 -3.48 -5.47
C ARG A 38 -32.14 -4.93 -5.94
N ALA A 39 -31.36 -5.31 -6.95
CA ALA A 39 -31.41 -6.64 -7.55
C ALA A 39 -30.05 -7.36 -7.51
N ASP A 40 -29.02 -6.79 -8.12
CA ASP A 40 -27.76 -7.50 -8.35
C ASP A 40 -27.03 -7.82 -7.04
N PHE A 41 -26.91 -6.84 -6.13
CA PHE A 41 -26.21 -7.04 -4.85
C PHE A 41 -26.98 -7.95 -3.87
N PRO A 42 -28.31 -7.82 -3.69
CA PRO A 42 -29.07 -8.78 -2.89
C PRO A 42 -29.03 -10.21 -3.44
N SER A 43 -29.08 -10.40 -4.77
CA SER A 43 -28.94 -11.73 -5.37
C SER A 43 -27.54 -12.31 -5.15
N PHE A 44 -26.48 -11.51 -5.37
CA PHE A 44 -25.11 -11.91 -5.07
C PHE A 44 -24.95 -12.34 -3.59
N LEU A 45 -25.54 -11.61 -2.64
CA LEU A 45 -25.49 -11.98 -1.23
C LEU A 45 -26.23 -13.30 -0.96
N SER A 46 -27.41 -13.49 -1.54
CA SER A 46 -28.18 -14.72 -1.41
C SER A 46 -27.39 -15.92 -1.93
N ASP A 47 -26.78 -15.79 -3.10
CA ASP A 47 -25.97 -16.84 -3.71
C ASP A 47 -24.71 -17.10 -2.87
N SER A 48 -24.05 -16.05 -2.38
CA SER A 48 -22.87 -16.17 -1.51
C SER A 48 -23.21 -16.86 -0.19
N THR A 49 -24.35 -16.60 0.43
CA THR A 49 -24.75 -17.25 1.68
C THR A 49 -25.05 -18.73 1.52
N SER A 50 -25.48 -19.16 0.34
CA SER A 50 -25.76 -20.56 0.03
C SER A 50 -24.53 -21.34 -0.43
N SER A 51 -23.53 -20.68 -1.01
CA SER A 51 -22.37 -21.30 -1.65
C SER A 51 -21.09 -21.22 -0.86
N THR A 52 -20.96 -20.25 0.08
CA THR A 52 -19.71 -20.10 0.85
C THR A 52 -19.47 -21.28 1.80
N ALA A 53 -18.24 -21.79 1.81
CA ALA A 53 -17.79 -22.84 2.72
C ALA A 53 -17.56 -22.33 4.16
N VAL A 54 -17.71 -21.02 4.42
CA VAL A 54 -17.44 -20.40 5.72
C VAL A 54 -18.73 -20.17 6.49
N ASP A 55 -19.18 -21.18 7.23
CA ASP A 55 -20.48 -21.19 7.95
C ASP A 55 -20.72 -19.98 8.84
N PHE A 56 -19.71 -19.54 9.62
CA PHE A 56 -19.91 -18.39 10.50
C PHE A 56 -20.14 -17.12 9.69
N TYR A 57 -19.50 -17.01 8.53
CA TYR A 57 -19.63 -15.85 7.66
C TYR A 57 -20.99 -15.85 6.92
N ALA A 58 -21.45 -17.01 6.46
CA ALA A 58 -22.79 -17.18 5.91
C ALA A 58 -23.88 -16.73 6.91
N LYS A 59 -23.76 -17.14 8.17
CA LYS A 59 -24.66 -16.70 9.25
C LYS A 59 -24.62 -15.20 9.49
N PHE A 60 -23.43 -14.61 9.47
CA PHE A 60 -23.24 -13.16 9.59
C PHE A 60 -23.92 -12.42 8.41
N LEU A 61 -23.67 -12.86 7.17
CA LEU A 61 -24.27 -12.26 5.98
C LEU A 61 -25.82 -12.34 6.04
N THR A 62 -26.38 -13.49 6.40
CA THR A 62 -27.82 -13.69 6.47
C THR A 62 -28.47 -12.85 7.57
N ALA A 63 -27.85 -12.78 8.75
CA ALA A 63 -28.45 -12.10 9.90
C ALA A 63 -28.29 -10.58 9.86
N TRP A 64 -27.17 -10.07 9.36
CA TRP A 64 -26.81 -8.66 9.48
C TRP A 64 -26.73 -7.92 8.15
N VAL A 65 -26.29 -8.57 7.10
CA VAL A 65 -26.03 -7.89 5.82
C VAL A 65 -27.25 -7.96 4.88
N LEU A 66 -27.86 -9.12 4.76
CA LEU A 66 -28.98 -9.36 3.84
C LEU A 66 -30.20 -8.47 4.11
N PRO A 67 -30.65 -8.25 5.38
CA PRO A 67 -31.77 -7.37 5.66
C PRO A 67 -31.57 -5.92 5.26
N TYR A 68 -30.30 -5.47 5.20
CA TYR A 68 -29.92 -4.10 4.84
C TYR A 68 -29.19 -4.02 3.50
N SER A 69 -29.29 -5.04 2.67
CA SER A 69 -28.52 -5.21 1.42
C SER A 69 -28.54 -3.97 0.53
N THR A 70 -29.71 -3.36 0.29
CA THR A 70 -29.82 -2.16 -0.55
C THR A 70 -29.02 -0.96 0.01
N LYS A 71 -29.09 -0.74 1.32
CA LYS A 71 -28.33 0.37 1.95
C LYS A 71 -26.83 0.10 1.93
N ILE A 72 -26.45 -1.14 2.17
CA ILE A 72 -25.05 -1.60 2.13
C ILE A 72 -24.52 -1.49 0.71
N ALA A 73 -25.29 -1.87 -0.32
CA ALA A 73 -24.88 -1.73 -1.72
C ALA A 73 -24.51 -0.29 -2.08
N VAL A 74 -25.34 0.67 -1.70
CA VAL A 74 -25.06 2.09 -1.92
C VAL A 74 -23.81 2.53 -1.12
N GLY A 75 -23.72 2.13 0.15
CA GLY A 75 -22.55 2.38 0.99
C GLY A 75 -21.26 1.84 0.41
N LEU A 76 -21.27 0.62 -0.16
CA LEU A 76 -20.14 0.01 -0.86
C LEU A 76 -19.72 0.83 -2.09
N GLY A 77 -20.69 1.33 -2.87
CA GLY A 77 -20.41 2.22 -4.00
C GLY A 77 -19.67 3.50 -3.56
N PHE A 78 -20.15 4.18 -2.53
CA PHE A 78 -19.45 5.35 -1.96
C PHE A 78 -18.09 5.01 -1.38
N PHE A 79 -17.95 3.85 -0.74
CA PHE A 79 -16.68 3.39 -0.22
C PHE A 79 -15.65 3.14 -1.35
N GLU A 80 -16.06 2.52 -2.45
CA GLU A 80 -15.22 2.33 -3.63
C GLU A 80 -14.82 3.67 -4.28
N LEU A 81 -15.74 4.64 -4.36
CA LEU A 81 -15.41 5.99 -4.83
C LEU A 81 -14.35 6.65 -3.93
N PHE A 82 -14.51 6.54 -2.62
CA PHE A 82 -13.53 7.06 -1.66
C PHE A 82 -12.15 6.41 -1.84
N LEU A 83 -12.09 5.08 -1.96
CA LEU A 83 -10.85 4.36 -2.24
C LEU A 83 -10.22 4.83 -3.57
N GLY A 84 -11.03 4.92 -4.62
CA GLY A 84 -10.59 5.35 -5.95
C GLY A 84 -10.01 6.77 -5.95
N ILE A 85 -10.71 7.74 -5.37
CA ILE A 85 -10.24 9.13 -5.24
C ILE A 85 -8.94 9.18 -4.45
N SER A 86 -8.88 8.49 -3.31
CA SER A 86 -7.70 8.47 -2.45
C SER A 86 -6.47 7.87 -3.14
N LEU A 87 -6.66 6.80 -3.91
CA LEU A 87 -5.61 6.16 -4.70
C LEU A 87 -5.12 7.06 -5.84
N VAL A 88 -6.01 7.67 -6.61
CA VAL A 88 -5.64 8.56 -7.71
C VAL A 88 -4.87 9.75 -7.20
N LEU A 89 -5.39 10.43 -6.18
CA LEU A 89 -4.75 11.60 -5.58
C LEU A 89 -3.49 11.27 -4.79
N GLY A 90 -3.31 10.00 -4.41
CA GLY A 90 -2.16 9.59 -3.60
C GLY A 90 -2.24 10.05 -2.16
N LEU A 91 -3.46 10.21 -1.62
CA LEU A 91 -3.71 10.59 -0.24
C LEU A 91 -3.77 9.37 0.66
N LEU A 92 -3.10 9.43 1.81
CA LEU A 92 -3.22 8.40 2.87
C LEU A 92 -3.07 6.96 2.34
N ILE A 93 -2.14 6.72 1.43
CA ILE A 93 -2.02 5.44 0.70
C ILE A 93 -1.98 4.24 1.64
N ARG A 94 -1.22 4.28 2.73
CA ARG A 94 -1.11 3.14 3.66
C ARG A 94 -2.44 2.77 4.30
N PRO A 95 -3.18 3.67 4.98
CA PRO A 95 -4.48 3.31 5.55
C PRO A 95 -5.51 2.96 4.49
N VAL A 96 -5.48 3.59 3.32
CA VAL A 96 -6.37 3.26 2.19
C VAL A 96 -6.10 1.85 1.68
N CYS A 97 -4.84 1.43 1.54
CA CYS A 97 -4.51 0.06 1.16
C CYS A 97 -4.97 -0.97 2.22
N VAL A 98 -4.85 -0.66 3.51
CA VAL A 98 -5.37 -1.53 4.58
C VAL A 98 -6.88 -1.68 4.48
N LEU A 99 -7.61 -0.57 4.32
CA LEU A 99 -9.06 -0.60 4.14
C LEU A 99 -9.47 -1.39 2.88
N ALA A 100 -8.75 -1.20 1.78
CA ALA A 100 -8.98 -1.94 0.55
C ALA A 100 -8.69 -3.44 0.71
N MET A 101 -7.63 -3.83 1.43
CA MET A 101 -7.36 -5.24 1.76
C MET A 101 -8.46 -5.86 2.60
N LEU A 102 -8.95 -5.16 3.64
CA LEU A 102 -10.08 -5.63 4.45
C LEU A 102 -11.36 -5.78 3.60
N TYR A 103 -11.58 -4.86 2.68
CA TYR A 103 -12.67 -4.95 1.72
C TYR A 103 -12.56 -6.21 0.84
N GLN A 104 -11.37 -6.52 0.32
CA GLN A 104 -11.16 -7.73 -0.48
C GLN A 104 -11.30 -9.01 0.33
N VAL A 105 -10.79 -9.04 1.58
CA VAL A 105 -10.96 -10.19 2.49
C VAL A 105 -12.45 -10.48 2.72
N ASN A 106 -13.29 -9.45 2.85
CA ASN A 106 -14.72 -9.61 2.99
C ASN A 106 -15.33 -10.37 1.79
N PHE A 107 -14.97 -10.00 0.56
CA PHE A 107 -15.44 -10.71 -0.64
C PHE A 107 -14.82 -12.10 -0.80
N ILE A 108 -13.55 -12.27 -0.44
CA ILE A 108 -12.90 -13.60 -0.43
C ILE A 108 -13.66 -14.55 0.51
N LEU A 109 -14.05 -14.09 1.71
CA LEU A 109 -14.83 -14.89 2.64
C LEU A 109 -16.25 -15.19 2.13
N ALA A 110 -16.88 -14.22 1.45
CA ALA A 110 -18.20 -14.39 0.87
C ALA A 110 -18.24 -15.42 -0.26
N THR A 111 -17.14 -15.48 -1.06
CA THR A 111 -17.03 -16.37 -2.23
C THR A 111 -16.10 -17.57 -1.97
N TRP A 112 -15.82 -17.88 -0.69
CA TRP A 112 -14.93 -18.99 -0.35
C TRP A 112 -15.53 -20.31 -0.81
N TRP A 113 -14.87 -20.89 -1.80
CA TRP A 113 -15.34 -22.12 -2.44
C TRP A 113 -14.82 -23.38 -1.74
N GLN A 114 -15.67 -24.39 -1.69
CA GLN A 114 -15.29 -25.73 -1.27
C GLN A 114 -15.52 -26.69 -2.44
N PRO A 115 -14.50 -27.49 -2.82
CA PRO A 115 -14.66 -28.46 -3.91
C PRO A 115 -15.78 -29.45 -3.60
N GLY A 116 -16.69 -29.63 -4.54
CA GLY A 116 -17.73 -30.65 -4.48
C GLY A 116 -17.14 -32.07 -4.59
N PRO A 117 -17.93 -33.11 -4.25
CA PRO A 117 -17.51 -34.50 -4.42
C PRO A 117 -17.13 -34.77 -5.89
N GLY A 118 -15.86 -35.11 -6.13
CA GLY A 118 -15.34 -35.39 -7.48
C GLY A 118 -14.75 -34.20 -8.23
N GLU A 119 -14.81 -32.99 -7.71
CA GLU A 119 -14.12 -31.85 -8.30
C GLU A 119 -12.63 -31.81 -7.90
N PRO A 120 -11.73 -31.55 -8.86
CA PRO A 120 -10.31 -31.47 -8.56
C PRO A 120 -9.99 -30.21 -7.76
N LEU A 121 -9.10 -30.31 -6.76
CA LEU A 121 -8.69 -29.22 -5.86
C LEU A 121 -8.06 -28.01 -6.57
N TRP A 122 -7.60 -28.17 -7.83
CA TRP A 122 -7.03 -27.09 -8.64
C TRP A 122 -8.07 -26.32 -9.46
N HIS A 123 -9.32 -26.75 -9.42
CA HIS A 123 -10.42 -26.01 -10.08
C HIS A 123 -10.89 -24.90 -9.15
N TYR A 124 -10.22 -23.75 -9.20
CA TYR A 124 -10.65 -22.55 -8.49
C TYR A 124 -11.65 -21.78 -9.35
N PRO A 125 -12.81 -21.39 -8.80
CA PRO A 125 -13.72 -20.52 -9.51
C PRO A 125 -13.08 -19.15 -9.77
N ASP A 126 -13.26 -18.64 -10.98
CA ASP A 126 -12.73 -17.32 -11.40
C ASP A 126 -13.13 -16.19 -10.46
N GLU A 127 -14.27 -16.32 -9.77
CA GLU A 127 -14.76 -15.35 -8.81
C GLU A 127 -13.83 -15.13 -7.61
N GLN A 128 -13.22 -16.19 -7.08
CA GLN A 128 -12.25 -16.04 -5.98
C GLN A 128 -10.99 -15.30 -6.43
N LEU A 129 -10.46 -15.66 -7.60
CA LEU A 129 -9.26 -15.03 -8.15
C LEU A 129 -9.47 -13.54 -8.37
N ARG A 130 -10.70 -13.13 -8.75
CA ARG A 130 -11.09 -11.73 -8.92
C ARG A 130 -10.84 -10.88 -7.66
N TYR A 131 -10.99 -11.44 -6.47
CA TYR A 131 -10.79 -10.73 -5.20
C TYR A 131 -9.38 -10.93 -4.62
N VAL A 132 -8.75 -12.06 -4.89
CA VAL A 132 -7.39 -12.37 -4.40
C VAL A 132 -6.34 -11.50 -5.10
N PHE A 133 -6.44 -11.29 -6.41
CA PHE A 133 -5.49 -10.44 -7.14
C PHE A 133 -5.42 -9.00 -6.62
N PRO A 134 -6.54 -8.27 -6.47
CA PRO A 134 -6.51 -6.92 -5.93
C PRO A 134 -5.96 -6.87 -4.50
N PHE A 135 -6.20 -7.88 -3.66
CA PHE A 135 -5.63 -7.97 -2.33
C PHE A 135 -4.09 -7.89 -2.37
N PHE A 136 -3.44 -8.68 -3.21
CA PHE A 136 -1.99 -8.62 -3.36
C PHE A 136 -1.50 -7.31 -3.97
N ILE A 137 -2.25 -6.72 -4.89
CA ILE A 137 -1.92 -5.39 -5.45
C ILE A 137 -1.92 -4.35 -4.32
N PHE A 138 -2.92 -4.32 -3.45
CA PHE A 138 -2.98 -3.39 -2.32
C PHE A 138 -1.87 -3.65 -1.30
N LEU A 139 -1.51 -4.91 -1.07
CA LEU A 139 -0.38 -5.28 -0.23
C LEU A 139 0.93 -4.69 -0.77
N ILE A 140 1.20 -4.86 -2.06
CA ILE A 140 2.39 -4.32 -2.73
C ILE A 140 2.39 -2.79 -2.70
N LEU A 141 1.27 -2.14 -2.97
CA LEU A 141 1.14 -0.68 -2.93
C LEU A 141 1.34 -0.13 -1.52
N GLY A 142 0.82 -0.82 -0.50
CA GLY A 142 0.96 -0.44 0.91
C GLY A 142 2.40 -0.52 1.42
N ILE A 143 3.12 -1.59 1.07
CA ILE A 143 4.53 -1.81 1.45
C ILE A 143 5.46 -0.94 0.58
N GLY A 144 5.16 -0.79 -0.70
CA GLY A 144 6.05 -0.18 -1.70
C GLY A 144 6.17 1.35 -1.63
N HIS A 145 5.60 2.02 -0.59
CA HIS A 145 5.67 3.49 -0.43
C HIS A 145 5.18 4.25 -1.68
N ALA A 146 4.17 3.71 -2.36
CA ALA A 146 3.64 4.26 -3.62
C ALA A 146 3.07 5.70 -3.50
N GLY A 147 2.91 6.21 -2.27
CA GLY A 147 2.40 7.55 -1.99
C GLY A 147 3.44 8.67 -1.99
N GLU A 148 4.73 8.33 -1.92
CA GLU A 148 5.80 9.34 -1.80
C GLU A 148 6.15 10.01 -3.13
N ASN A 149 5.86 9.36 -4.26
CA ASN A 149 6.07 9.92 -5.59
C ASN A 149 4.71 10.19 -6.28
N TRP A 150 4.57 11.36 -6.89
CA TRP A 150 3.42 11.76 -7.72
C TRP A 150 2.06 11.74 -6.97
N GLY A 151 2.02 12.14 -5.70
CA GLY A 151 0.77 12.29 -4.96
C GLY A 151 0.74 13.55 -4.11
N LEU A 152 -0.45 14.05 -3.78
CA LEU A 152 -0.62 15.14 -2.82
C LEU A 152 -0.05 14.80 -1.43
N GLY A 153 0.13 13.51 -1.14
CA GLY A 153 0.80 13.02 0.07
C GLY A 153 2.26 13.48 0.18
N SER A 154 2.97 13.68 -0.94
CA SER A 154 4.35 14.19 -0.95
C SER A 154 4.42 15.64 -0.47
N LEU A 155 3.43 16.46 -0.80
CA LEU A 155 3.32 17.84 -0.33
C LEU A 155 3.06 17.94 1.17
N TYR A 156 2.31 16.98 1.72
CA TYR A 156 2.02 16.93 3.14
C TYR A 156 3.23 16.44 3.97
N HIS A 157 3.99 15.49 3.46
CA HIS A 157 5.21 14.97 4.12
C HIS A 157 6.34 16.01 4.11
N GLY A 158 6.55 16.75 3.01
CA GLY A 158 7.54 17.83 2.95
C GLY A 158 7.31 18.90 4.02
N ARG A 159 6.06 19.36 4.16
CA ARG A 159 5.69 20.36 5.19
C ARG A 159 5.84 19.85 6.63
N ARG A 160 5.77 18.54 6.84
CA ARG A 160 5.94 17.94 8.17
C ARG A 160 7.41 17.87 8.57
N HIS A 161 8.31 17.56 7.63
CA HIS A 161 9.76 17.52 7.86
C HIS A 161 10.29 18.90 8.22
N GLU A 162 9.93 19.94 7.45
CA GLU A 162 10.32 21.33 7.76
C GLU A 162 9.84 21.81 9.14
N ARG A 163 8.65 21.37 9.59
CA ARG A 163 8.15 21.72 10.94
C ARG A 163 8.92 21.02 12.05
N TRP A 164 9.41 19.81 11.82
CA TRP A 164 10.23 19.11 12.80
C TRP A 164 11.61 19.74 12.90
N GLU A 165 12.27 20.06 11.79
CA GLU A 165 13.57 20.73 11.75
C GLU A 165 13.52 22.08 12.47
N LYS A 166 12.55 22.93 12.16
CA LYS A 166 12.35 24.22 12.87
C LYS A 166 12.09 24.04 14.37
N ARG A 167 11.48 22.96 14.82
CA ARG A 167 11.23 22.69 16.23
C ARG A 167 12.50 22.30 16.99
N TRP A 168 13.46 21.69 16.31
CA TRP A 168 14.74 21.35 16.90
C TRP A 168 15.72 22.52 16.91
N GLU A 169 15.72 23.36 15.88
CA GLU A 169 16.53 24.59 15.81
C GLU A 169 16.20 25.56 16.94
N VAL A 170 14.93 25.68 17.33
CA VAL A 170 14.50 26.58 18.44
C VAL A 170 14.95 26.05 19.83
N LYS A 171 15.37 24.78 19.95
CA LYS A 171 15.86 24.20 21.20
C LYS A 171 17.38 24.24 21.37
N VAL A 172 18.11 24.80 20.42
CA VAL A 172 19.54 25.04 20.59
C VAL A 172 19.70 26.19 21.59
N VAL A 173 20.03 25.84 22.80
CA VAL A 173 20.29 26.78 23.90
C VAL A 173 21.43 27.72 23.47
N PRO A 174 21.25 29.06 23.48
CA PRO A 174 22.32 29.98 23.14
C PRO A 174 23.48 29.78 24.12
N GLY A 175 24.63 29.35 23.60
CA GLY A 175 25.85 29.13 24.39
C GLY A 175 26.38 27.70 24.44
N LEU A 176 25.67 26.69 23.92
CA LEU A 176 26.32 25.39 23.72
C LEU A 176 27.05 25.37 22.37
N PRO A 177 28.28 24.88 22.32
CA PRO A 177 29.01 24.73 21.05
C PRO A 177 28.26 23.76 20.14
N THR A 178 27.94 24.22 18.95
CA THR A 178 27.31 23.38 17.92
C THR A 178 28.22 22.20 17.58
N PRO A 179 27.70 20.99 17.30
CA PRO A 179 28.53 19.82 16.94
C PRO A 179 29.43 20.04 15.72
N GLU A 180 29.15 21.02 14.88
CA GLU A 180 30.00 21.41 13.74
C GLU A 180 31.31 22.12 14.15
N SER A 181 31.34 22.76 15.31
CA SER A 181 32.54 23.42 15.81
C SER A 181 33.62 22.41 16.25
N SER A 182 33.26 21.18 16.55
CA SER A 182 34.21 20.11 16.86
C SER A 182 34.73 19.35 15.62
N ALA A 183 34.10 19.51 14.45
CA ALA A 183 34.54 18.86 13.20
C ALA A 183 35.57 19.67 12.41
N THR A 184 35.78 20.96 12.74
CA THR A 184 36.83 21.81 12.15
C THR A 184 38.11 21.87 12.99
N GLY A 185 38.27 20.94 13.93
CA GLY A 185 39.53 20.62 14.54
C GLY A 185 40.49 20.16 13.42
N LYS A 186 41.35 21.12 13.00
CA LYS A 186 42.52 21.02 12.17
C LYS A 186 43.00 19.55 12.04
N LYS A 187 42.77 18.92 10.91
CA LYS A 187 43.52 17.73 10.53
C LYS A 187 44.98 18.20 10.40
N GLU A 188 45.76 17.96 11.43
CA GLU A 188 47.19 17.98 11.39
C GLU A 188 47.64 17.06 10.25
N PRO A 189 48.48 17.51 9.31
CA PRO A 189 48.89 16.66 8.20
C PRO A 189 49.63 15.46 8.79
N ALA A 190 49.06 14.27 8.54
CA ALA A 190 49.65 13.00 8.92
C ALA A 190 51.10 12.97 8.52
N SER A 191 52.03 12.93 9.52
CA SER A 191 53.46 12.74 9.32
C SER A 191 53.64 11.52 8.42
N THR A 192 54.30 11.76 7.29
CA THR A 192 54.75 10.76 6.32
C THR A 192 55.46 9.63 7.09
N PRO A 193 55.06 8.36 6.92
CA PRO A 193 55.82 7.28 7.54
C PRO A 193 57.23 7.24 7.02
N PRO A 194 58.25 6.95 7.84
CA PRO A 194 59.63 6.91 7.44
C PRO A 194 59.85 5.84 6.33
N ALA A 195 60.62 6.22 5.31
CA ALA A 195 60.94 5.33 4.21
C ALA A 195 61.63 4.06 4.71
N PRO A 196 61.33 2.88 4.12
CA PRO A 196 61.97 1.65 4.48
C PRO A 196 63.48 1.71 4.13
N PRO A 197 64.36 1.08 4.93
CA PRO A 197 65.78 1.11 4.70
C PRO A 197 66.16 0.46 3.36
N ALA A 198 67.05 1.11 2.65
CA ALA A 198 67.57 0.64 1.36
C ALA A 198 68.19 -0.77 1.53
N VAL A 199 67.76 -1.71 0.72
CA VAL A 199 68.32 -3.04 0.63
C VAL A 199 69.58 -2.94 -0.21
N GLU A 200 70.73 -3.17 0.42
CA GLU A 200 72.08 -3.27 -0.29
C GLU A 200 72.03 -4.45 -1.26
N PRO A 201 72.57 -4.27 -2.48
CA PRO A 201 72.64 -5.34 -3.45
C PRO A 201 73.74 -6.34 -3.07
N LYS A 202 73.38 -7.59 -2.86
CA LYS A 202 74.33 -8.73 -2.68
C LYS A 202 75.13 -8.94 -3.94
N LYS A 203 76.46 -8.81 -3.81
CA LYS A 203 77.42 -9.19 -4.87
C LYS A 203 77.31 -10.70 -5.16
N PRO A 204 77.41 -11.07 -6.48
CA PRO A 204 77.50 -12.47 -6.86
C PRO A 204 78.93 -12.99 -6.64
N ASN A 205 79.05 -14.17 -6.09
CA ASN A 205 80.18 -15.05 -6.22
C ASN A 205 80.01 -15.94 -7.45
#